data_f48a7139ee25627f81809d54ecbd0b32
#
_entry.id   f48a7139ee25627f81809d54ecbd0b32
#
_cell.length_a   1.000
_cell.length_b   1.000
_cell.length_c   1.000
_cell.angle_alpha   90.00
_cell.angle_beta   90.00
_cell.angle_gamma   90.00
#
_symmetry.space_group_name_H-M   'P 1'
#
loop_
_entity.id
_entity.type
_entity.pdbx_description
1 polymer ?
#
loop_
_entity_poly.entity_id
_entity_poly.type
_entity_poly.pdbx_seq_one_letter_code
_entity_poly.pdbx_strand_id
1 'polypeptide(L)'
;IVIGEMGHDGPNEPTPDAPRTLIMEAQQAVAQSKEFRNSAFCVNTRQYWDMDAHKIYHGPGGWSQDVDKWRQFGNDRPYHYLGSPWFFAQAGSGFGEAMIRLLKRDK
;
A
#
# COMPACT_ATOMS: atom_id res chain seq x y z
N ILE A 1 14.32 -4.59 -9.36
CA ILE A 1 13.52 -3.41 -8.92
C ILE A 1 12.30 -3.89 -8.16
N VAL A 2 12.01 -3.29 -7.01
CA VAL A 2 10.73 -3.52 -6.32
C VAL A 2 9.86 -2.27 -6.49
N ILE A 3 8.65 -2.47 -6.96
CA ILE A 3 7.65 -1.43 -7.18
C ILE A 3 6.58 -1.59 -6.09
N GLY A 4 6.34 -0.56 -5.30
CA GLY A 4 5.18 -0.50 -4.42
C GLY A 4 3.98 -0.04 -5.24
N GLU A 5 2.97 -0.90 -5.42
CA GLU A 5 1.71 -0.48 -6.03
C GLU A 5 1.06 0.60 -5.18
N MET A 6 0.56 1.65 -5.82
CA MET A 6 -0.15 2.72 -5.11
C MET A 6 -1.45 2.19 -4.50
N GLY A 7 -1.46 1.92 -3.21
CA GLY A 7 -2.59 1.32 -2.48
C GLY A 7 -3.40 2.32 -1.67
N HIS A 8 -3.58 3.55 -2.14
CA HIS A 8 -4.35 4.56 -1.42
C HIS A 8 -5.85 4.21 -1.31
N ASP A 9 -6.55 4.87 -0.40
CA ASP A 9 -7.99 4.71 -0.10
C ASP A 9 -8.37 3.32 0.47
N GLY A 10 -7.37 2.56 0.88
CA GLY A 10 -7.55 1.42 1.75
C GLY A 10 -8.27 0.23 1.14
N PRO A 11 -9.26 -0.32 1.88
CA PRO A 11 -9.92 -1.56 1.52
C PRO A 11 -10.92 -1.44 0.38
N ASN A 12 -11.20 -0.22 -0.09
CA ASN A 12 -12.15 -0.01 -1.18
C ASN A 12 -11.61 -0.58 -2.49
N GLU A 13 -12.49 -1.19 -3.28
CA GLU A 13 -12.12 -1.62 -4.63
C GLU A 13 -11.80 -0.38 -5.50
N PRO A 14 -10.73 -0.47 -6.31
CA PRO A 14 -10.39 0.61 -7.23
C PRO A 14 -11.53 0.86 -8.21
N THR A 15 -11.88 2.13 -8.41
CA THR A 15 -12.85 2.52 -9.43
C THR A 15 -12.23 2.29 -10.81
N PRO A 16 -12.86 1.51 -11.70
CA PRO A 16 -12.35 1.32 -13.06
C PRO A 16 -12.13 2.67 -13.77
N ASP A 17 -11.10 2.74 -14.60
CA ASP A 17 -10.71 3.92 -15.40
C ASP A 17 -10.40 5.19 -14.59
N ALA A 18 -10.42 5.14 -13.26
CA ALA A 18 -9.96 6.26 -12.46
C ALA A 18 -8.44 6.45 -12.63
N PRO A 19 -7.91 7.69 -12.63
CA PRO A 19 -6.48 7.94 -12.86
C PRO A 19 -5.56 7.13 -11.95
N ARG A 20 -5.94 6.94 -10.70
CA ARG A 20 -5.16 6.16 -9.73
C ARG A 20 -5.18 4.67 -10.02
N THR A 21 -6.31 4.14 -10.48
CA THR A 21 -6.43 2.75 -10.94
C THR A 21 -5.53 2.49 -12.14
N LEU A 22 -5.53 3.39 -13.11
CA LEU A 22 -4.65 3.30 -14.28
C LEU A 22 -3.17 3.31 -13.90
N ILE A 23 -2.78 4.09 -12.89
CA ILE A 23 -1.40 4.07 -12.37
C ILE A 23 -1.07 2.72 -11.74
N MET A 24 -1.96 2.15 -10.93
CA MET A 24 -1.78 0.84 -10.30
C MET A 24 -1.64 -0.27 -11.36
N GLU A 25 -2.50 -0.25 -12.36
CA GLU A 25 -2.44 -1.19 -13.49
C GLU A 25 -1.13 -1.07 -14.27
N ALA A 26 -0.66 0.14 -14.53
CA ALA A 26 0.62 0.38 -15.20
C ALA A 26 1.81 -0.12 -14.36
N GLN A 27 1.80 0.07 -13.05
CA GLN A 27 2.83 -0.44 -12.15
C GLN A 27 2.90 -1.97 -12.18
N GLN A 28 1.75 -2.64 -12.18
CA GLN A 28 1.69 -4.09 -12.29
C GLN A 28 2.12 -4.58 -13.69
N ALA A 29 1.64 -3.93 -14.74
CA ALA A 29 1.94 -4.30 -16.11
C ALA A 29 3.45 -4.25 -16.41
N VAL A 30 4.15 -3.23 -15.89
CA VAL A 30 5.61 -3.12 -16.02
C VAL A 30 6.30 -4.32 -15.39
N ALA A 31 5.95 -4.68 -14.15
CA ALA A 31 6.59 -5.80 -13.46
C ALA A 31 6.32 -7.15 -14.13
N GLN A 32 5.21 -7.29 -14.87
CA GLN A 32 4.82 -8.51 -15.57
C GLN A 32 5.30 -8.55 -17.03
N SER A 33 5.78 -7.45 -17.56
CA SER A 33 6.21 -7.37 -18.95
C SER A 33 7.36 -8.34 -19.25
N LYS A 34 7.48 -8.76 -20.51
CA LYS A 34 8.54 -9.68 -20.95
C LYS A 34 9.93 -9.12 -20.63
N GLU A 35 10.09 -7.81 -20.69
CA GLU A 35 11.34 -7.10 -20.48
C GLU A 35 11.76 -7.10 -19.01
N PHE A 36 10.79 -6.89 -18.08
CA PHE A 36 11.11 -6.65 -16.67
C PHE A 36 10.71 -7.78 -15.71
N ARG A 37 9.94 -8.78 -16.14
CA ARG A 37 9.43 -9.86 -15.27
C ARG A 37 10.49 -10.62 -14.45
N ASN A 38 11.74 -10.62 -14.90
CA ASN A 38 12.84 -11.27 -14.19
C ASN A 38 13.60 -10.31 -13.26
N SER A 39 13.48 -8.99 -13.46
CA SER A 39 14.20 -7.96 -12.72
C SER A 39 13.32 -7.00 -11.95
N ALA A 40 12.00 -7.10 -12.11
CA ALA A 40 11.02 -6.30 -11.37
C ALA A 40 9.99 -7.18 -10.63
N PHE A 41 9.50 -6.66 -9.50
CA PHE A 41 8.39 -7.24 -8.74
C PHE A 41 7.49 -6.10 -8.25
N CYS A 42 6.18 -6.22 -8.47
CA CYS A 42 5.21 -5.27 -7.95
C CYS A 42 4.56 -5.84 -6.68
N VAL A 43 4.67 -5.10 -5.59
CA VAL A 43 4.07 -5.44 -4.29
C VAL A 43 2.73 -4.74 -4.17
N ASN A 44 1.65 -5.51 -4.01
CA ASN A 44 0.33 -4.98 -3.71
C ASN A 44 0.31 -4.45 -2.28
N THR A 45 0.47 -3.13 -2.12
CA THR A 45 0.52 -2.50 -0.80
C THR A 45 -0.84 -2.40 -0.12
N ARG A 46 -1.95 -2.50 -0.87
CA ARG A 46 -3.31 -2.46 -0.29
C ARG A 46 -3.55 -3.57 0.74
N GLN A 47 -2.91 -4.73 0.58
CA GLN A 47 -3.03 -5.83 1.52
C GLN A 47 -2.55 -5.48 2.94
N TYR A 48 -1.73 -4.45 3.07
CA TYR A 48 -1.18 -3.99 4.35
C TYR A 48 -1.96 -2.85 4.99
N TRP A 49 -3.15 -2.53 4.44
CA TRP A 49 -3.95 -1.44 4.98
C TRP A 49 -4.27 -1.65 6.45
N ASP A 50 -4.03 -0.62 7.26
CA ASP A 50 -4.31 -0.67 8.70
C ASP A 50 -5.80 -0.49 8.96
N MET A 51 -6.48 -1.61 9.18
CA MET A 51 -7.93 -1.62 9.40
C MET A 51 -8.33 -1.04 10.75
N ASP A 52 -7.44 -1.05 11.74
CA ASP A 52 -7.75 -0.46 13.06
C ASP A 52 -7.64 1.07 12.98
N ALA A 53 -6.60 1.59 12.34
CA ALA A 53 -6.51 3.01 12.01
C ALA A 53 -7.69 3.46 11.14
N HIS A 54 -8.08 2.65 10.14
CA HIS A 54 -9.21 2.93 9.25
C HIS A 54 -10.53 3.08 10.02
N LYS A 55 -10.83 2.16 10.94
CA LYS A 55 -12.04 2.20 11.76
C LYS A 55 -12.10 3.45 12.64
N ILE A 56 -10.97 3.90 13.17
CA ILE A 56 -10.91 5.12 13.97
C ILE A 56 -11.11 6.35 13.09
N TYR A 57 -10.42 6.41 11.95
CA TYR A 57 -10.48 7.56 11.05
C TYR A 57 -11.87 7.77 10.47
N HIS A 58 -12.55 6.71 10.05
CA HIS A 58 -13.86 6.74 9.40
C HIS A 58 -15.03 6.43 10.35
N GLY A 59 -14.75 6.14 11.62
CA GLY A 59 -15.76 5.80 12.61
C GLY A 59 -16.65 6.98 13.01
N PRO A 60 -17.64 6.73 13.88
CA PRO A 60 -18.54 7.77 14.38
C PRO A 60 -17.76 8.94 15.01
N GLY A 61 -18.00 10.16 14.51
CA GLY A 61 -17.28 11.37 14.93
C GLY A 61 -15.91 11.56 14.28
N GLY A 62 -15.39 10.55 13.60
CA GLY A 62 -14.10 10.60 12.90
C GLY A 62 -12.89 10.72 13.82
N TRP A 63 -11.71 10.86 13.21
CA TRP A 63 -10.44 10.99 13.93
C TRP A 63 -10.36 12.20 14.88
N SER A 64 -11.11 13.27 14.58
CA SER A 64 -11.07 14.51 15.36
C SER A 64 -11.82 14.41 16.68
N GLN A 65 -12.66 13.39 16.88
CA GLN A 65 -13.40 13.22 18.13
C GLN A 65 -12.48 12.82 19.29
N ASP A 66 -11.45 12.03 19.00
CA ASP A 66 -10.44 11.62 19.99
C ASP A 66 -9.06 11.60 19.33
N VAL A 67 -8.44 12.77 19.25
CA VAL A 67 -7.15 12.97 18.60
C VAL A 67 -6.04 12.20 19.28
N ASP A 68 -6.09 12.04 20.59
CA ASP A 68 -5.03 11.32 21.33
C ASP A 68 -5.11 9.82 21.07
N LYS A 69 -6.30 9.27 20.94
CA LYS A 69 -6.50 7.90 20.49
C LYS A 69 -6.05 7.74 19.03
N TRP A 70 -6.45 8.68 18.15
CA TRP A 70 -6.06 8.64 16.75
C TRP A 70 -4.54 8.59 16.58
N ARG A 71 -3.79 9.41 17.31
CA ARG A 71 -2.33 9.47 17.24
C ARG A 71 -1.60 8.18 17.62
N GLN A 72 -2.29 7.24 18.28
CA GLN A 72 -1.71 5.93 18.60
C GLN A 72 -1.72 4.98 17.39
N PHE A 73 -2.54 5.24 16.37
CA PHE A 73 -2.71 4.38 15.20
C PHE A 73 -2.24 5.04 13.90
N GLY A 74 -2.44 6.35 13.79
CA GLY A 74 -2.09 7.09 12.58
C GLY A 74 -1.98 8.58 12.85
N ASN A 75 -1.59 9.34 11.82
CA ASN A 75 -1.42 10.79 11.96
C ASN A 75 -1.72 11.56 10.67
N ASP A 76 -2.24 10.92 9.63
CA ASP A 76 -2.44 11.54 8.34
C ASP A 76 -3.69 10.99 7.63
N ARG A 77 -3.92 11.43 6.39
CA ARG A 77 -5.10 11.17 5.59
C ARG A 77 -5.03 9.81 4.86
N PRO A 78 -6.16 9.29 4.33
CA PRO A 78 -6.19 8.00 3.63
C PRO A 78 -5.18 7.89 2.49
N TYR A 79 -5.00 8.92 1.67
CA TYR A 79 -4.04 8.90 0.57
C TYR A 79 -2.57 8.94 1.01
N HIS A 80 -2.30 9.16 2.28
CA HIS A 80 -1.00 8.99 2.92
C HIS A 80 -0.99 7.73 3.82
N TYR A 81 -1.80 6.74 3.49
CA TYR A 81 -1.94 5.48 4.24
C TYR A 81 -2.23 5.69 5.73
N LEU A 82 -3.03 6.73 6.04
CA LEU A 82 -3.39 7.15 7.40
C LEU A 82 -2.18 7.54 8.28
N GLY A 83 -0.98 7.67 7.70
CA GLY A 83 0.27 7.84 8.45
C GLY A 83 0.50 6.69 9.45
N SER A 84 -0.01 5.49 9.16
CA SER A 84 0.05 4.34 10.06
C SER A 84 1.45 3.72 10.10
N PRO A 85 2.10 3.67 11.27
CA PRO A 85 3.37 2.95 11.43
C PRO A 85 3.25 1.47 11.09
N TRP A 86 2.10 0.86 11.40
CA TRP A 86 1.80 -0.52 11.05
C TRP A 86 1.86 -0.73 9.54
N PHE A 87 1.18 0.10 8.76
CA PHE A 87 1.20 0.01 7.30
C PHE A 87 2.63 0.07 6.77
N PHE A 88 3.42 1.05 7.19
CA PHE A 88 4.78 1.24 6.67
C PHE A 88 5.72 0.09 7.07
N ALA A 89 5.57 -0.45 8.28
CA ALA A 89 6.33 -1.62 8.71
C ALA A 89 6.01 -2.86 7.86
N GLN A 90 4.72 -3.12 7.60
CA GLN A 90 4.29 -4.25 6.78
C GLN A 90 4.70 -4.08 5.31
N ALA A 91 4.53 -2.90 4.75
CA ALA A 91 4.95 -2.60 3.38
C ALA A 91 6.46 -2.76 3.21
N GLY A 92 7.25 -2.27 4.18
CA GLY A 92 8.70 -2.45 4.19
C GLY A 92 9.12 -3.92 4.23
N SER A 93 8.47 -4.73 5.05
CA SER A 93 8.67 -6.19 5.07
C SER A 93 8.35 -6.83 3.71
N GLY A 94 7.21 -6.46 3.12
CA GLY A 94 6.81 -6.95 1.80
C GLY A 94 7.81 -6.58 0.70
N PHE A 95 8.40 -5.39 0.76
CA PHE A 95 9.45 -4.98 -0.17
C PHE A 95 10.73 -5.79 0.01
N GLY A 96 11.11 -6.07 1.27
CA GLY A 96 12.25 -6.94 1.59
C GLY A 96 12.07 -8.35 1.04
N GLU A 97 10.90 -8.94 1.24
CA GLU A 97 10.57 -10.27 0.70
C GLU A 97 10.60 -10.30 -0.83
N ALA A 98 10.04 -9.27 -1.49
CA ALA A 98 10.07 -9.15 -2.94
C ALA A 98 11.51 -9.05 -3.47
N MET A 99 12.36 -8.29 -2.80
CA MET A 99 13.78 -8.19 -3.16
C MET A 99 14.50 -9.53 -3.02
N ILE A 100 14.27 -10.25 -1.93
CA ILE A 100 14.84 -11.59 -1.72
C ILE A 100 14.40 -12.55 -2.84
N ARG A 101 13.14 -12.49 -3.26
CA ARG A 101 12.63 -13.31 -4.37
C ARG A 101 13.34 -12.99 -5.69
N LEU A 102 13.55 -11.70 -5.99
CA LEU A 102 14.28 -11.28 -7.19
C LEU A 102 15.72 -11.77 -7.17
N LEU A 103 16.43 -11.60 -6.05
CA LEU A 103 17.83 -12.05 -5.92
C LEU A 103 18.00 -13.57 -6.04
N LYS A 104 16.97 -14.34 -5.72
CA LYS A 104 16.98 -15.80 -5.89
C LYS A 104 16.72 -16.24 -7.33
N ARG A 105 16.08 -15.41 -8.17
CA ARG A 105 15.83 -15.70 -9.60
C ARG A 105 17.11 -15.62 -10.44
N ASP A 106 18.05 -14.79 -10.03
CA ASP A 106 19.31 -14.57 -10.72
C ASP A 106 20.35 -15.68 -10.46
N LYS A 107 20.00 -16.69 -9.69
CA LYS A 107 20.84 -17.86 -9.39
C LYS A 107 20.28 -19.13 -10.01
#